data_27c8730758da06869dc4ff41f08fa6a7
#
_entry.id   27c8730758da06869dc4ff41f08fa6a7
#
_cell.length_a   1.000
_cell.length_b   1.000
_cell.length_c   1.000
_cell.angle_alpha   90.00
_cell.angle_beta   90.00
_cell.angle_gamma   90.00
#
_symmetry.space_group_name_H-M   'P 1'
#
loop_
_entity.id
_entity.type
_entity.pdbx_description
1 polymer ?
#
loop_
_entity_poly.entity_id
_entity_poly.type
_entity_poly.pdbx_seq_one_letter_code
_entity_poly.pdbx_strand_id
1 'polypeptide(L)'
;MTQSLFSRALLLVVALACVERAGAQVMNTGDVTKRGLKETDFPRAKQLAPGIYSYEALRAGDPGGKMTTVSLIVVTNDGVLVADGQGNVDQVKELVAWIAKTTPQPIKYVVICSDHGDHTGGNAAFPPGVTYIATPASVSALSNGNARPPVPLDTVPHKRVLHMGATDIEILNLGRAHTGGDLSIYLPKDRVLFMSEAYLHWLFPAMRSAYPSEWVQTIKNAESIDAAWYVPGHGFVDDAKTLKTDLPAYRHALEQVIAEATRLHDAKVPCAAPQAGARAGGGGAARQPCEAALKGNWGELRNWTLAQSQLEIAIRRVYDELDGKLSP
;
A
#
# COMPACT_ATOMS: atom_id res chain seq x y z
N MET A 1 -86.75 -5.26 26.57
CA MET A 1 -86.14 -5.73 25.27
C MET A 1 -85.12 -4.69 24.84
N THR A 2 -83.87 -4.91 25.18
CA THR A 2 -82.75 -4.05 24.82
C THR A 2 -81.59 -4.94 24.42
N GLN A 3 -81.26 -4.91 23.11
CA GLN A 3 -80.12 -5.63 22.58
C GLN A 3 -78.86 -4.76 22.68
N SER A 4 -77.89 -5.30 23.34
CA SER A 4 -76.54 -4.72 23.47
C SER A 4 -75.67 -5.04 22.23
N LEU A 5 -75.18 -4.03 21.53
CA LEU A 5 -74.22 -4.13 20.44
C LEU A 5 -72.80 -4.09 21.02
N PHE A 6 -72.11 -5.24 20.96
CA PHE A 6 -70.70 -5.30 21.25
C PHE A 6 -69.88 -4.90 20.01
N SER A 7 -69.22 -3.75 20.06
CA SER A 7 -68.21 -3.34 19.11
C SER A 7 -66.91 -4.10 19.41
N ARG A 8 -66.46 -4.91 18.49
CA ARG A 8 -65.09 -5.53 18.50
C ARG A 8 -64.14 -4.57 17.83
N ALA A 9 -63.31 -3.90 18.62
CA ALA A 9 -62.17 -3.14 18.13
C ALA A 9 -61.04 -4.17 17.77
N LEU A 10 -60.67 -4.20 16.48
CA LEU A 10 -59.58 -5.00 15.97
C LEU A 10 -58.26 -4.16 16.10
N LEU A 11 -57.45 -4.51 17.08
CA LEU A 11 -56.11 -3.90 17.25
C LEU A 11 -55.17 -4.53 16.20
N LEU A 12 -54.83 -3.73 15.17
CA LEU A 12 -53.78 -4.09 14.23
C LEU A 12 -52.41 -3.74 14.87
N VAL A 13 -51.69 -4.76 15.36
CA VAL A 13 -50.33 -4.61 15.80
C VAL A 13 -49.44 -4.67 14.55
N VAL A 14 -48.97 -3.49 14.09
CA VAL A 14 -47.94 -3.40 13.07
C VAL A 14 -46.60 -3.71 13.74
N ALA A 15 -46.12 -4.91 13.58
CA ALA A 15 -44.76 -5.27 13.95
C ALA A 15 -43.81 -4.59 12.94
N LEU A 16 -43.17 -3.45 13.33
CA LEU A 16 -42.02 -2.91 12.63
C LEU A 16 -40.86 -3.90 12.82
N ALA A 17 -40.62 -4.75 11.82
CA ALA A 17 -39.38 -5.51 11.72
C ALA A 17 -38.25 -4.50 11.45
N CYS A 18 -37.49 -4.14 12.46
CA CYS A 18 -36.17 -3.55 12.31
C CYS A 18 -35.30 -4.58 11.58
N VAL A 19 -35.18 -4.44 10.27
CA VAL A 19 -34.13 -5.10 9.52
C VAL A 19 -32.84 -4.39 9.89
N GLU A 20 -32.20 -4.85 10.96
CA GLU A 20 -30.79 -4.56 11.17
C GLU A 20 -30.08 -5.07 9.92
N ARG A 21 -29.63 -4.14 9.05
CA ARG A 21 -28.62 -4.45 8.06
C ARG A 21 -27.41 -4.88 8.86
N ALA A 22 -27.22 -6.20 9.00
CA ALA A 22 -25.94 -6.74 9.41
C ALA A 22 -24.91 -6.12 8.47
N GLY A 23 -24.14 -5.17 8.98
CA GLY A 23 -23.04 -4.59 8.24
C GLY A 23 -22.17 -5.77 7.80
N ALA A 24 -22.01 -5.99 6.51
CA ALA A 24 -21.16 -7.05 6.01
C ALA A 24 -19.80 -6.86 6.70
N GLN A 25 -19.40 -7.86 7.47
CA GLN A 25 -18.11 -7.82 8.17
C GLN A 25 -17.05 -7.64 7.09
N VAL A 26 -16.36 -6.50 7.13
CA VAL A 26 -15.32 -6.18 6.14
C VAL A 26 -14.25 -7.25 6.26
N MET A 27 -14.03 -8.03 5.19
CA MET A 27 -13.01 -9.06 5.20
C MET A 27 -11.61 -8.42 5.31
N ASN A 28 -10.83 -8.88 6.26
CA ASN A 28 -9.44 -8.48 6.45
C ASN A 28 -8.57 -9.08 5.34
N THR A 29 -8.63 -8.48 4.16
CA THR A 29 -7.90 -8.92 2.96
C THR A 29 -7.63 -7.75 2.03
N GLY A 30 -6.47 -7.75 1.38
CA GLY A 30 -6.14 -6.83 0.28
C GLY A 30 -6.61 -7.33 -1.09
N ASP A 31 -7.28 -8.48 -1.18
CA ASP A 31 -7.75 -9.07 -2.43
C ASP A 31 -9.10 -8.46 -2.86
N VAL A 32 -9.14 -7.88 -4.05
CA VAL A 32 -10.31 -7.19 -4.63
C VAL A 32 -11.53 -8.12 -4.70
N THR A 33 -11.34 -9.34 -5.19
CA THR A 33 -12.44 -10.31 -5.35
C THR A 33 -12.97 -10.78 -4.00
N LYS A 34 -12.07 -11.07 -3.05
CA LYS A 34 -12.48 -11.47 -1.70
C LYS A 34 -13.21 -10.35 -0.94
N ARG A 35 -12.92 -9.08 -1.28
CA ARG A 35 -13.66 -7.91 -0.76
C ARG A 35 -15.02 -7.73 -1.42
N GLY A 36 -15.40 -8.57 -2.39
CA GLY A 36 -16.64 -8.46 -3.14
C GLY A 36 -16.66 -7.33 -4.16
N LEU A 37 -15.49 -6.81 -4.52
CA LEU A 37 -15.31 -5.76 -5.53
C LEU A 37 -15.02 -6.36 -6.90
N LYS A 38 -15.27 -5.57 -7.95
CA LYS A 38 -15.01 -5.91 -9.35
C LYS A 38 -13.95 -4.98 -9.92
N GLU A 39 -13.29 -5.40 -10.99
CA GLU A 39 -12.34 -4.55 -11.72
C GLU A 39 -12.97 -3.23 -12.18
N THR A 40 -14.26 -3.25 -12.53
CA THR A 40 -15.02 -2.05 -12.94
C THR A 40 -15.26 -1.04 -11.81
N ASP A 41 -14.98 -1.39 -10.55
CA ASP A 41 -15.08 -0.48 -9.42
C ASP A 41 -13.83 0.41 -9.29
N PHE A 42 -12.84 0.22 -10.16
CA PHE A 42 -11.58 0.95 -10.20
C PHE A 42 -11.38 1.62 -11.58
N PRO A 43 -10.62 2.75 -11.64
CA PRO A 43 -10.04 3.44 -10.48
C PRO A 43 -11.11 4.12 -9.63
N ARG A 44 -10.81 4.30 -8.36
CA ARG A 44 -11.69 5.04 -7.43
C ARG A 44 -10.89 6.01 -6.59
N ALA A 45 -11.53 7.10 -6.18
CA ALA A 45 -10.91 8.09 -5.31
C ALA A 45 -11.75 8.29 -4.05
N LYS A 46 -11.07 8.54 -2.93
CA LYS A 46 -11.69 8.88 -1.65
C LYS A 46 -11.11 10.19 -1.15
N GLN A 47 -11.97 11.11 -0.75
CA GLN A 47 -11.55 12.32 -0.06
C GLN A 47 -11.25 11.99 1.41
N LEU A 48 -10.02 12.26 1.85
CA LEU A 48 -9.53 12.03 3.21
C LEU A 48 -9.71 13.27 4.08
N ALA A 49 -9.49 14.45 3.46
CA ALA A 49 -9.69 15.77 4.02
C ALA A 49 -9.91 16.77 2.88
N PRO A 50 -10.30 18.04 3.16
CA PRO A 50 -10.47 19.05 2.11
C PRO A 50 -9.20 19.20 1.23
N GLY A 51 -9.33 18.91 -0.07
CA GLY A 51 -8.22 18.95 -1.03
C GLY A 51 -7.25 17.75 -0.97
N ILE A 52 -7.48 16.77 -0.11
CA ILE A 52 -6.61 15.60 0.05
C ILE A 52 -7.38 14.34 -0.33
N TYR A 53 -6.83 13.57 -1.28
CA TYR A 53 -7.50 12.38 -1.82
C TYR A 53 -6.53 11.20 -1.89
N SER A 54 -7.04 10.00 -1.63
CA SER A 54 -6.42 8.76 -2.11
C SER A 54 -7.02 8.40 -3.46
N TYR A 55 -6.20 7.85 -4.35
CA TYR A 55 -6.61 7.32 -5.65
C TYR A 55 -6.13 5.87 -5.74
N GLU A 56 -7.07 4.95 -5.86
CA GLU A 56 -6.82 3.51 -5.91
C GLU A 56 -7.08 3.03 -7.35
N ALA A 57 -6.06 2.48 -8.01
CA ALA A 57 -6.21 1.76 -9.28
C ALA A 57 -5.78 0.30 -9.10
N LEU A 58 -6.25 -0.59 -9.97
CA LEU A 58 -5.77 -1.98 -9.95
C LEU A 58 -4.28 -2.00 -10.30
N ARG A 59 -3.52 -2.80 -9.57
CA ARG A 59 -2.07 -2.90 -9.79
C ARG A 59 -1.76 -3.40 -11.19
N ALA A 60 -0.93 -2.65 -11.91
CA ALA A 60 -0.48 -3.04 -13.24
C ALA A 60 0.33 -4.35 -13.19
N GLY A 61 0.05 -5.26 -14.12
CA GLY A 61 0.77 -6.53 -14.24
C GLY A 61 0.43 -7.57 -13.17
N ASP A 62 -0.62 -7.34 -12.36
CA ASP A 62 -1.16 -8.36 -11.46
C ASP A 62 -2.14 -9.27 -12.21
N PRO A 63 -1.79 -10.54 -12.43
CA PRO A 63 -2.69 -11.47 -13.11
C PRO A 63 -3.98 -11.67 -12.30
N GLY A 64 -5.09 -11.15 -12.80
CA GLY A 64 -6.41 -11.24 -12.17
C GLY A 64 -6.80 -10.05 -11.30
N GLY A 65 -6.04 -8.93 -11.34
CA GLY A 65 -6.44 -7.65 -10.72
C GLY A 65 -6.73 -7.75 -9.22
N LYS A 66 -5.91 -8.48 -8.47
CA LYS A 66 -6.23 -8.86 -7.10
C LYS A 66 -5.96 -7.79 -6.06
N MET A 67 -5.15 -6.81 -6.36
CA MET A 67 -4.82 -5.73 -5.42
C MET A 67 -4.72 -4.38 -6.11
N THR A 68 -4.73 -3.32 -5.31
CA THR A 68 -4.64 -1.94 -5.78
C THR A 68 -3.23 -1.38 -5.61
N THR A 69 -2.90 -0.36 -6.42
CA THR A 69 -1.84 0.63 -6.15
C THR A 69 -2.51 1.94 -5.76
N VAL A 70 -2.02 2.59 -4.72
CA VAL A 70 -2.59 3.81 -4.17
C VAL A 70 -1.66 4.98 -4.43
N SER A 71 -2.23 6.10 -4.91
CA SER A 71 -1.58 7.41 -4.96
C SER A 71 -2.24 8.36 -3.98
N LEU A 72 -1.46 9.28 -3.37
CA LEU A 72 -2.01 10.41 -2.63
C LEU A 72 -2.00 11.64 -3.53
N ILE A 73 -3.11 12.37 -3.56
CA ILE A 73 -3.25 13.64 -4.30
C ILE A 73 -3.52 14.76 -3.31
N VAL A 74 -2.70 15.80 -3.32
CA VAL A 74 -2.85 17.00 -2.49
C VAL A 74 -3.11 18.19 -3.40
N VAL A 75 -4.33 18.69 -3.37
CA VAL A 75 -4.78 19.88 -4.14
C VAL A 75 -4.67 21.10 -3.25
N THR A 76 -3.94 22.09 -3.70
CA THR A 76 -3.76 23.37 -3.01
C THR A 76 -4.05 24.55 -3.96
N ASN A 77 -4.10 25.78 -3.43
CA ASN A 77 -4.24 26.96 -4.27
C ASN A 77 -2.97 27.27 -5.11
N ASP A 78 -1.86 26.62 -4.80
CA ASP A 78 -0.57 26.80 -5.49
C ASP A 78 -0.23 25.64 -6.44
N GLY A 79 -1.12 24.69 -6.64
CA GLY A 79 -0.91 23.54 -7.51
C GLY A 79 -1.22 22.21 -6.81
N VAL A 80 -0.93 21.12 -7.50
CA VAL A 80 -1.16 19.76 -7.03
C VAL A 80 0.16 19.03 -6.80
N LEU A 81 0.26 18.31 -5.68
CA LEU A 81 1.28 17.30 -5.44
C LEU A 81 0.64 15.92 -5.59
N VAL A 82 1.31 15.03 -6.29
CA VAL A 82 0.98 13.60 -6.38
C VAL A 82 2.10 12.81 -5.69
N ALA A 83 1.74 11.96 -4.75
CA ALA A 83 2.67 11.00 -4.16
C ALA A 83 2.36 9.62 -4.72
N ASP A 84 3.36 9.06 -5.36
CA ASP A 84 3.38 7.94 -6.27
C ASP A 84 2.52 8.10 -7.53
N GLY A 85 3.09 7.70 -8.64
CA GLY A 85 2.37 7.50 -9.89
C GLY A 85 1.64 6.15 -9.88
N GLN A 86 1.48 5.59 -11.08
CA GLN A 86 0.85 4.28 -11.29
C GLN A 86 1.75 3.42 -12.17
N GLY A 87 1.42 2.15 -12.31
CA GLY A 87 2.28 1.14 -12.91
C GLY A 87 2.49 1.25 -14.42
N ASN A 88 1.67 2.04 -15.15
CA ASN A 88 1.83 2.24 -16.58
C ASN A 88 1.30 3.60 -17.04
N VAL A 89 1.65 3.93 -18.29
CA VAL A 89 1.32 5.21 -18.94
C VAL A 89 -0.20 5.48 -18.96
N ASP A 90 -1.01 4.47 -19.23
CA ASP A 90 -2.46 4.68 -19.37
C ASP A 90 -3.10 4.93 -18.01
N GLN A 91 -2.68 4.24 -16.96
CA GLN A 91 -3.14 4.49 -15.59
C GLN A 91 -2.74 5.89 -15.09
N VAL A 92 -1.53 6.38 -15.43
CA VAL A 92 -1.15 7.75 -15.08
C VAL A 92 -1.94 8.78 -15.90
N LYS A 93 -2.25 8.53 -17.17
CA LYS A 93 -3.15 9.40 -17.94
C LYS A 93 -4.56 9.46 -17.32
N GLU A 94 -5.10 8.34 -16.83
CA GLU A 94 -6.38 8.32 -16.11
C GLU A 94 -6.31 9.12 -14.80
N LEU A 95 -5.25 8.97 -14.02
CA LEU A 95 -4.99 9.74 -12.81
C LEU A 95 -4.93 11.24 -13.12
N VAL A 96 -4.16 11.66 -14.13
CA VAL A 96 -4.03 13.06 -14.56
C VAL A 96 -5.40 13.61 -15.04
N ALA A 97 -6.16 12.83 -15.80
CA ALA A 97 -7.49 13.20 -16.24
C ALA A 97 -8.48 13.34 -15.07
N TRP A 98 -8.38 12.48 -14.05
CA TRP A 98 -9.17 12.60 -12.82
C TRP A 98 -8.81 13.88 -12.04
N ILE A 99 -7.51 14.19 -11.90
CA ILE A 99 -7.05 15.43 -11.26
C ILE A 99 -7.60 16.65 -11.99
N ALA A 100 -7.52 16.69 -13.33
CA ALA A 100 -8.01 17.80 -14.14
C ALA A 100 -9.53 18.03 -14.03
N LYS A 101 -10.31 16.98 -13.73
CA LYS A 101 -11.75 17.10 -13.43
C LYS A 101 -12.02 17.60 -12.01
N THR A 102 -11.08 17.35 -11.09
CA THR A 102 -11.23 17.70 -9.67
C THR A 102 -10.80 19.14 -9.39
N THR A 103 -9.77 19.65 -10.10
CA THR A 103 -9.24 21.00 -9.91
C THR A 103 -8.63 21.55 -11.19
N PRO A 104 -8.70 22.89 -11.42
CA PRO A 104 -7.96 23.55 -12.51
C PRO A 104 -6.46 23.76 -12.20
N GLN A 105 -6.02 23.42 -10.99
CA GLN A 105 -4.62 23.63 -10.59
C GLN A 105 -3.67 22.67 -11.31
N PRO A 106 -2.50 23.12 -11.76
CA PRO A 106 -1.51 22.27 -12.42
C PRO A 106 -0.84 21.33 -11.42
N ILE A 107 -0.44 20.14 -11.88
CA ILE A 107 0.45 19.25 -11.13
C ILE A 107 1.84 19.86 -11.14
N LYS A 108 2.38 20.19 -9.95
CA LYS A 108 3.72 20.78 -9.78
C LYS A 108 4.75 19.76 -9.33
N TYR A 109 4.34 18.82 -8.48
CA TYR A 109 5.25 17.85 -7.88
C TYR A 109 4.73 16.45 -8.01
N VAL A 110 5.65 15.52 -8.29
CA VAL A 110 5.44 14.07 -8.15
C VAL A 110 6.49 13.55 -7.18
N VAL A 111 6.07 13.08 -6.01
CA VAL A 111 6.97 12.45 -5.04
C VAL A 111 6.98 10.95 -5.31
N ILE A 112 8.15 10.39 -5.53
CA ILE A 112 8.38 8.96 -5.67
C ILE A 112 8.63 8.40 -4.28
N CYS A 113 7.58 7.88 -3.67
CA CYS A 113 7.65 7.29 -2.32
C CYS A 113 8.13 5.85 -2.37
N SER A 114 7.92 5.14 -3.49
CA SER A 114 8.56 3.87 -3.81
C SER A 114 9.13 3.89 -5.23
N ASP A 115 10.30 3.32 -5.42
CA ASP A 115 10.94 3.21 -6.74
C ASP A 115 10.47 1.97 -7.55
N HIS A 116 9.56 1.18 -7.02
CA HIS A 116 9.02 0.03 -7.75
C HIS A 116 8.19 0.43 -8.97
N GLY A 117 8.18 -0.46 -9.97
CA GLY A 117 7.59 -0.17 -11.27
C GLY A 117 6.09 0.07 -11.25
N ASP A 118 5.35 -0.48 -10.29
CA ASP A 118 3.92 -0.26 -10.11
C ASP A 118 3.59 1.11 -9.47
N HIS A 119 4.59 1.85 -8.99
CA HIS A 119 4.49 3.24 -8.54
C HIS A 119 5.13 4.23 -9.50
N THR A 120 5.97 3.77 -10.42
CA THR A 120 6.80 4.66 -11.27
C THR A 120 6.67 4.40 -12.78
N GLY A 121 6.15 3.24 -13.19
CA GLY A 121 6.16 2.80 -14.59
C GLY A 121 5.39 3.73 -15.55
N GLY A 122 4.43 4.47 -15.05
CA GLY A 122 3.66 5.45 -15.82
C GLY A 122 4.18 6.90 -15.74
N ASN A 123 5.26 7.19 -15.01
CA ASN A 123 5.70 8.55 -14.69
C ASN A 123 5.95 9.43 -15.93
N ALA A 124 6.32 8.83 -17.06
CA ALA A 124 6.49 9.56 -18.32
C ALA A 124 5.19 10.22 -18.85
N ALA A 125 4.03 9.86 -18.33
CA ALA A 125 2.72 10.42 -18.72
C ALA A 125 2.30 11.65 -17.90
N PHE A 126 3.04 12.02 -16.86
CA PHE A 126 2.79 13.31 -16.18
C PHE A 126 3.09 14.49 -17.09
N PRO A 127 2.38 15.63 -16.91
CA PRO A 127 2.60 16.81 -17.74
C PRO A 127 4.05 17.31 -17.71
N PRO A 128 4.53 17.95 -18.79
CA PRO A 128 5.85 18.59 -18.77
C PRO A 128 5.93 19.70 -17.72
N GLY A 129 7.12 19.90 -17.13
CA GLY A 129 7.36 20.91 -16.11
C GLY A 129 7.08 20.45 -14.67
N VAL A 130 6.63 19.21 -14.46
CA VAL A 130 6.51 18.60 -13.14
C VAL A 130 7.91 18.37 -12.55
N THR A 131 8.11 18.75 -11.28
CA THR A 131 9.33 18.42 -10.53
C THR A 131 9.13 17.09 -9.79
N TYR A 132 10.02 16.15 -10.06
CA TYR A 132 10.04 14.88 -9.34
C TYR A 132 10.87 15.00 -8.07
N ILE A 133 10.46 14.29 -7.01
CA ILE A 133 11.16 14.27 -5.72
C ILE A 133 11.33 12.81 -5.30
N ALA A 134 12.55 12.40 -4.94
CA ALA A 134 12.86 11.04 -4.51
C ALA A 134 14.00 11.04 -3.48
N THR A 135 14.28 9.88 -2.86
CA THR A 135 15.53 9.72 -2.11
C THR A 135 16.73 9.51 -3.03
N PRO A 136 17.97 9.76 -2.58
CA PRO A 136 19.16 9.38 -3.35
C PRO A 136 19.21 7.88 -3.68
N ALA A 137 18.73 7.03 -2.78
CA ALA A 137 18.65 5.58 -3.00
C ALA A 137 17.70 5.22 -4.15
N SER A 138 16.49 5.78 -4.16
CA SER A 138 15.52 5.58 -5.25
C SER A 138 16.03 6.15 -6.58
N VAL A 139 16.75 7.28 -6.59
CA VAL A 139 17.39 7.81 -7.81
C VAL A 139 18.38 6.80 -8.39
N SER A 140 19.18 6.17 -7.54
CA SER A 140 20.13 5.13 -7.95
C SER A 140 19.41 3.91 -8.53
N ALA A 141 18.37 3.41 -7.85
CA ALA A 141 17.56 2.28 -8.31
C ALA A 141 16.88 2.56 -9.66
N LEU A 142 16.24 3.72 -9.82
CA LEU A 142 15.58 4.14 -11.05
C LEU A 142 16.56 4.34 -12.22
N SER A 143 17.79 4.81 -11.95
CA SER A 143 18.79 5.03 -12.99
C SER A 143 19.24 3.75 -13.70
N ASN A 144 19.10 2.61 -13.04
CA ASN A 144 19.45 1.28 -13.55
C ASN A 144 18.25 0.55 -14.22
N GLY A 145 17.05 1.16 -14.20
CA GLY A 145 15.81 0.58 -14.72
C GLY A 145 15.20 1.37 -15.88
N ASN A 146 14.09 0.82 -16.41
CA ASN A 146 13.34 1.45 -17.51
C ASN A 146 12.32 2.51 -17.03
N ALA A 147 12.23 2.73 -15.74
CA ALA A 147 11.22 3.61 -15.11
C ALA A 147 11.79 4.98 -14.68
N ARG A 148 12.95 5.38 -15.24
CA ARG A 148 13.57 6.65 -14.91
C ARG A 148 12.60 7.82 -15.12
N PRO A 149 12.32 8.62 -14.08
CA PRO A 149 11.45 9.77 -14.22
C PRO A 149 12.09 10.82 -15.14
N PRO A 150 11.27 11.60 -15.86
CA PRO A 150 11.79 12.77 -16.57
C PRO A 150 12.37 13.78 -15.58
N VAL A 151 13.34 14.58 -16.04
CA VAL A 151 13.93 15.67 -15.27
C VAL A 151 13.04 16.92 -15.34
N PRO A 152 13.04 17.82 -14.32
CA PRO A 152 13.96 17.88 -13.18
C PRO A 152 13.63 16.89 -12.06
N LEU A 153 14.66 16.45 -11.33
CA LEU A 153 14.55 15.55 -10.20
C LEU A 153 15.31 16.12 -8.99
N ASP A 154 14.58 16.42 -7.92
CA ASP A 154 15.11 16.83 -6.62
C ASP A 154 15.30 15.63 -5.70
N THR A 155 16.20 15.73 -4.73
CA THR A 155 16.43 14.67 -3.75
C THR A 155 16.14 15.11 -2.32
N VAL A 156 15.59 14.14 -1.53
CA VAL A 156 15.31 14.31 -0.10
C VAL A 156 15.98 13.17 0.66
N PRO A 157 17.11 13.42 1.33
CA PRO A 157 17.77 12.35 2.11
C PRO A 157 17.06 12.04 3.43
N HIS A 158 16.44 13.03 4.09
CA HIS A 158 15.80 12.83 5.39
C HIS A 158 14.40 13.42 5.48
N LYS A 159 14.29 14.74 5.46
CA LYS A 159 13.02 15.48 5.55
C LYS A 159 13.06 16.72 4.68
N ARG A 160 11.94 17.00 4.04
CA ARG A 160 11.69 18.27 3.33
C ARG A 160 10.26 18.74 3.64
N VAL A 161 10.09 20.03 3.84
CA VAL A 161 8.77 20.65 3.91
C VAL A 161 8.56 21.45 2.62
N LEU A 162 7.45 21.18 1.93
CA LEU A 162 6.98 22.00 0.82
C LEU A 162 5.82 22.87 1.33
N HIS A 163 5.97 24.18 1.15
CA HIS A 163 4.91 25.14 1.42
C HIS A 163 4.14 25.38 0.12
N MET A 164 2.93 24.84 0.01
CA MET A 164 2.08 24.98 -1.17
C MET A 164 0.81 25.78 -0.81
N GLY A 165 0.86 27.10 -1.01
CA GLY A 165 -0.16 28.00 -0.51
C GLY A 165 -0.24 27.99 1.02
N ALA A 166 -1.40 27.68 1.59
CA ALA A 166 -1.59 27.55 3.03
C ALA A 166 -1.37 26.11 3.57
N THR A 167 -0.82 25.22 2.76
CA THR A 167 -0.64 23.80 3.09
C THR A 167 0.83 23.48 3.23
N ASP A 168 1.23 23.01 4.40
CA ASP A 168 2.54 22.42 4.65
C ASP A 168 2.48 20.92 4.36
N ILE A 169 3.37 20.46 3.50
CA ILE A 169 3.49 19.05 3.11
C ILE A 169 4.88 18.58 3.53
N GLU A 170 4.92 17.68 4.49
CA GLU A 170 6.16 17.09 4.96
C GLU A 170 6.47 15.82 4.16
N ILE A 171 7.60 15.79 3.47
CA ILE A 171 8.16 14.62 2.81
C ILE A 171 9.17 14.02 3.78
N LEU A 172 8.92 12.80 4.25
CA LEU A 172 9.64 12.15 5.34
C LEU A 172 10.33 10.87 4.86
N ASN A 173 11.62 10.75 5.12
CA ASN A 173 12.29 9.46 5.13
C ASN A 173 12.21 8.91 6.56
N LEU A 174 11.32 7.95 6.80
CA LEU A 174 11.13 7.36 8.12
C LEU A 174 12.09 6.18 8.38
N GLY A 175 12.88 5.79 7.40
CA GLY A 175 13.81 4.66 7.40
C GLY A 175 13.62 3.78 6.18
N ARG A 176 14.56 2.86 5.95
CA ARG A 176 14.43 1.82 4.92
C ARG A 176 13.32 0.85 5.32
N ALA A 177 12.53 0.39 4.35
CA ALA A 177 11.40 -0.49 4.60
C ALA A 177 11.23 -1.52 3.47
N HIS A 178 10.25 -1.30 2.59
CA HIS A 178 9.96 -2.15 1.43
C HIS A 178 11.07 -2.04 0.36
N THR A 179 11.70 -0.86 0.30
CA THR A 179 12.90 -0.57 -0.49
C THR A 179 13.95 0.14 0.37
N GLY A 180 15.09 0.50 -0.23
CA GLY A 180 16.09 1.36 0.42
C GLY A 180 15.78 2.84 0.36
N GLY A 181 14.72 3.25 -0.34
CA GLY A 181 14.41 4.63 -0.65
C GLY A 181 12.99 5.08 -0.34
N ASP A 182 12.29 4.38 0.55
CA ASP A 182 10.90 4.70 0.87
C ASP A 182 10.74 6.09 1.46
N LEU A 183 9.73 6.84 0.96
CA LEU A 183 9.29 8.12 1.50
C LEU A 183 7.85 8.03 1.98
N SER A 184 7.50 8.88 2.93
CA SER A 184 6.14 9.09 3.40
C SER A 184 5.76 10.56 3.25
N ILE A 185 4.48 10.84 3.03
CA ILE A 185 3.95 12.21 2.94
C ILE A 185 3.06 12.47 4.14
N TYR A 186 3.41 13.47 4.94
CA TYR A 186 2.61 13.88 6.08
C TYR A 186 2.02 15.27 5.91
N LEU A 187 0.73 15.40 6.15
CA LEU A 187 -0.01 16.66 6.19
C LEU A 187 -0.40 16.93 7.65
N PRO A 188 0.37 17.74 8.40
CA PRO A 188 0.19 17.90 9.84
C PRO A 188 -1.16 18.45 10.24
N LYS A 189 -1.67 19.45 9.50
CA LYS A 189 -2.96 20.08 9.75
C LYS A 189 -4.13 19.10 9.64
N ASP A 190 -4.08 18.22 8.64
CA ASP A 190 -5.15 17.27 8.33
C ASP A 190 -4.90 15.90 8.95
N ARG A 191 -3.71 15.71 9.55
CA ARG A 191 -3.26 14.48 10.21
C ARG A 191 -3.35 13.26 9.27
N VAL A 192 -2.95 13.46 7.98
CA VAL A 192 -2.89 12.41 6.97
C VAL A 192 -1.44 12.02 6.74
N LEU A 193 -1.11 10.76 6.96
CA LEU A 193 0.19 10.16 6.65
C LEU A 193 0.00 9.10 5.55
N PHE A 194 0.52 9.39 4.36
CA PHE A 194 0.64 8.41 3.28
C PHE A 194 1.99 7.70 3.42
N MET A 195 1.97 6.38 3.48
CA MET A 195 3.15 5.57 3.78
C MET A 195 3.65 4.77 2.57
N SER A 196 2.96 4.87 1.44
CA SER A 196 3.31 4.09 0.25
C SER A 196 3.54 2.60 0.57
N GLU A 197 4.54 1.97 -0.01
CA GLU A 197 4.83 0.55 0.20
C GLU A 197 5.41 0.21 1.58
N ALA A 198 5.71 1.20 2.42
CA ALA A 198 6.01 0.93 3.82
C ALA A 198 4.78 0.37 4.59
N TYR A 199 3.56 0.58 4.08
CA TYR A 199 2.33 -0.01 4.60
C TYR A 199 1.55 -0.73 3.51
N LEU A 200 1.42 -2.06 3.64
CA LEU A 200 0.64 -2.92 2.74
C LEU A 200 -0.58 -3.44 3.51
N HIS A 201 -1.74 -2.82 3.27
CA HIS A 201 -2.94 -3.08 4.06
C HIS A 201 -3.54 -4.46 3.74
N TRP A 202 -3.47 -5.39 4.69
CA TRP A 202 -3.89 -6.79 4.58
C TRP A 202 -3.27 -7.57 3.41
N LEU A 203 -2.03 -7.22 3.07
CA LEU A 203 -1.19 -7.97 2.16
C LEU A 203 0.00 -8.56 2.92
N PHE A 204 0.39 -9.77 2.55
CA PHE A 204 1.59 -10.39 3.11
C PHE A 204 2.81 -9.52 2.81
N PRO A 205 3.72 -9.31 3.78
CA PRO A 205 4.90 -8.47 3.58
C PRO A 205 5.75 -8.92 2.38
N ALA A 206 5.76 -8.13 1.31
CA ALA A 206 6.53 -8.40 0.11
C ALA A 206 7.96 -7.89 0.28
N MET A 207 8.94 -8.79 0.47
CA MET A 207 10.28 -8.43 0.95
C MET A 207 11.38 -8.50 -0.12
N ARG A 208 11.06 -8.51 -1.41
CA ARG A 208 12.08 -8.69 -2.47
C ARG A 208 13.26 -7.72 -2.36
N SER A 209 12.98 -6.46 -2.11
CA SER A 209 13.99 -5.38 -2.00
C SER A 209 14.06 -4.82 -0.58
N ALA A 210 13.36 -5.43 0.39
CA ALA A 210 13.15 -4.88 1.72
C ALA A 210 14.40 -4.95 2.61
N TYR A 211 14.34 -4.18 3.68
CA TYR A 211 15.23 -4.21 4.83
C TYR A 211 14.42 -4.64 6.05
N PRO A 212 14.23 -5.96 6.27
CA PRO A 212 13.22 -6.50 7.18
C PRO A 212 13.21 -5.88 8.57
N SER A 213 14.34 -5.88 9.26
CA SER A 213 14.44 -5.33 10.62
C SER A 213 14.23 -3.82 10.67
N GLU A 214 14.73 -3.09 9.68
CA GLU A 214 14.55 -1.65 9.58
C GLU A 214 13.10 -1.29 9.22
N TRP A 215 12.42 -2.13 8.43
CA TRP A 215 11.01 -1.91 8.11
C TRP A 215 10.13 -1.89 9.36
N VAL A 216 10.38 -2.81 10.30
CA VAL A 216 9.70 -2.77 11.60
C VAL A 216 9.94 -1.42 12.31
N GLN A 217 11.17 -0.92 12.30
CA GLN A 217 11.48 0.37 12.90
C GLN A 217 10.81 1.54 12.16
N THR A 218 10.76 1.50 10.83
CA THR A 218 10.07 2.49 10.01
C THR A 218 8.58 2.57 10.34
N ILE A 219 7.90 1.42 10.56
CA ILE A 219 6.51 1.42 11.01
C ILE A 219 6.39 2.03 12.42
N LYS A 220 7.29 1.70 13.36
CA LYS A 220 7.30 2.32 14.70
C LYS A 220 7.48 3.84 14.63
N ASN A 221 8.35 4.30 13.74
CA ASN A 221 8.54 5.74 13.51
C ASN A 221 7.24 6.39 12.97
N ALA A 222 6.53 5.71 12.05
CA ALA A 222 5.24 6.17 11.56
C ALA A 222 4.17 6.19 12.68
N GLU A 223 4.10 5.15 13.52
CA GLU A 223 3.17 5.07 14.65
C GLU A 223 3.39 6.20 15.67
N SER A 224 4.60 6.76 15.75
CA SER A 224 4.92 7.90 16.63
C SER A 224 4.40 9.25 16.10
N ILE A 225 4.00 9.31 14.83
CA ILE A 225 3.40 10.50 14.23
C ILE A 225 1.92 10.58 14.61
N ASP A 226 1.47 11.75 15.08
CA ASP A 226 0.05 11.95 15.39
C ASP A 226 -0.79 12.06 14.12
N ALA A 227 -1.01 10.95 13.43
CA ALA A 227 -1.87 10.85 12.28
C ALA A 227 -3.26 10.31 12.64
N ALA A 228 -4.28 10.80 11.94
CA ALA A 228 -5.62 10.23 11.93
C ALA A 228 -5.75 9.17 10.83
N TRP A 229 -5.11 9.42 9.68
CA TRP A 229 -5.07 8.53 8.53
C TRP A 229 -3.66 7.98 8.33
N TYR A 230 -3.53 6.65 8.27
CA TYR A 230 -2.33 5.95 7.81
C TYR A 230 -2.66 5.29 6.48
N VAL A 231 -2.29 5.96 5.38
CA VAL A 231 -2.71 5.56 4.03
C VAL A 231 -1.69 4.60 3.43
N PRO A 232 -2.10 3.38 3.05
CA PRO A 232 -1.19 2.38 2.49
C PRO A 232 -0.86 2.67 1.02
N GLY A 233 0.22 2.04 0.50
CA GLY A 233 0.55 2.02 -0.93
C GLY A 233 -0.18 0.93 -1.70
N HIS A 234 -0.56 -0.14 -1.01
CA HIS A 234 -1.34 -1.25 -1.56
C HIS A 234 -2.40 -1.73 -0.59
N GLY A 235 -3.41 -2.42 -1.11
CA GLY A 235 -4.60 -2.81 -0.39
C GLY A 235 -5.64 -1.69 -0.44
N PHE A 236 -6.57 -1.68 0.50
CA PHE A 236 -7.69 -0.75 0.44
C PHE A 236 -7.48 0.44 1.37
N VAL A 237 -7.87 1.62 0.91
CA VAL A 237 -7.98 2.80 1.77
C VAL A 237 -9.35 2.74 2.46
N ASP A 238 -9.41 2.03 3.58
CA ASP A 238 -10.60 1.92 4.41
C ASP A 238 -10.84 3.24 5.19
N ASP A 239 -11.64 3.24 6.22
CA ASP A 239 -11.82 4.44 7.06
C ASP A 239 -10.59 4.67 7.97
N ALA A 240 -10.47 5.91 8.47
CA ALA A 240 -9.32 6.33 9.28
C ALA A 240 -9.11 5.47 10.54
N LYS A 241 -10.22 5.07 11.20
CA LYS A 241 -10.16 4.25 12.41
C LYS A 241 -9.62 2.86 12.10
N THR A 242 -10.12 2.23 11.04
CA THR A 242 -9.68 0.91 10.56
C THR A 242 -8.20 0.94 10.21
N LEU A 243 -7.75 1.89 9.39
CA LEU A 243 -6.35 1.99 8.98
C LEU A 243 -5.41 2.22 10.17
N LYS A 244 -5.83 3.07 11.14
CA LYS A 244 -5.07 3.31 12.37
C LYS A 244 -4.98 2.06 13.26
N THR A 245 -6.04 1.25 13.32
CA THR A 245 -6.07 0.00 14.08
C THR A 245 -5.23 -1.08 13.41
N ASP A 246 -5.22 -1.12 12.08
CA ASP A 246 -4.60 -2.19 11.31
C ASP A 246 -3.09 -1.98 11.09
N LEU A 247 -2.56 -0.76 11.23
CA LEU A 247 -1.12 -0.51 11.10
C LEU A 247 -0.29 -1.30 12.11
N PRO A 248 -0.60 -1.31 13.43
CA PRO A 248 0.07 -2.19 14.38
C PRO A 248 -0.05 -3.68 14.06
N ALA A 249 -1.19 -4.12 13.49
CA ALA A 249 -1.38 -5.50 13.06
C ALA A 249 -0.44 -5.85 11.89
N TYR A 250 -0.23 -4.92 10.96
CA TYR A 250 0.74 -5.08 9.87
C TYR A 250 2.18 -5.14 10.40
N ARG A 251 2.56 -4.28 11.35
CA ARG A 251 3.87 -4.37 12.03
C ARG A 251 4.06 -5.72 12.71
N HIS A 252 3.04 -6.22 13.37
CA HIS A 252 3.06 -7.54 14.01
C HIS A 252 3.28 -8.66 12.99
N ALA A 253 2.67 -8.56 11.81
CA ALA A 253 2.91 -9.50 10.72
C ALA A 253 4.37 -9.49 10.25
N LEU A 254 5.00 -8.32 10.10
CA LEU A 254 6.43 -8.19 9.81
C LEU A 254 7.29 -8.85 10.90
N GLU A 255 7.03 -8.52 12.17
CA GLU A 255 7.75 -9.08 13.34
C GLU A 255 7.62 -10.61 13.36
N GLN A 256 6.44 -11.17 13.10
CA GLN A 256 6.19 -12.61 13.06
C GLN A 256 6.97 -13.29 11.92
N VAL A 257 6.95 -12.71 10.71
CA VAL A 257 7.73 -13.25 9.58
C VAL A 257 9.21 -13.26 9.90
N ILE A 258 9.75 -12.18 10.44
CA ILE A 258 11.16 -12.05 10.78
C ILE A 258 11.54 -13.05 11.88
N ALA A 259 10.76 -13.11 12.96
CA ALA A 259 11.04 -14.00 14.09
C ALA A 259 11.05 -15.48 13.67
N GLU A 260 10.06 -15.91 12.89
CA GLU A 260 9.99 -17.31 12.46
C GLU A 260 11.09 -17.64 11.43
N ALA A 261 11.38 -16.72 10.50
CA ALA A 261 12.49 -16.91 9.57
C ALA A 261 13.85 -16.98 10.31
N THR A 262 14.07 -16.14 11.32
CA THR A 262 15.27 -16.16 12.17
C THR A 262 15.39 -17.50 12.89
N ARG A 263 14.31 -17.98 13.53
CA ARG A 263 14.32 -19.30 14.20
C ARG A 263 14.68 -20.45 13.24
N LEU A 264 14.18 -20.39 12.01
CA LEU A 264 14.48 -21.42 11.00
C LEU A 264 15.93 -21.30 10.48
N HIS A 265 16.45 -20.08 10.32
CA HIS A 265 17.83 -19.82 9.96
C HIS A 265 18.79 -20.38 11.01
N ASP A 266 18.57 -20.11 12.29
CA ASP A 266 19.37 -20.62 13.42
C ASP A 266 19.34 -22.14 13.49
N ALA A 267 18.19 -22.74 13.17
CA ALA A 267 18.03 -24.19 13.04
C ALA A 267 18.63 -24.77 11.75
N LYS A 268 19.28 -23.94 10.92
CA LYS A 268 19.89 -24.32 9.63
C LYS A 268 18.91 -24.97 8.64
N VAL A 269 17.64 -24.58 8.69
CA VAL A 269 16.64 -25.04 7.72
C VAL A 269 16.85 -24.32 6.39
N PRO A 270 17.09 -25.03 5.28
CA PRO A 270 17.46 -24.37 4.03
C PRO A 270 16.28 -23.67 3.36
N CYS A 271 16.58 -22.53 2.74
CA CYS A 271 15.71 -21.85 1.79
C CYS A 271 16.54 -21.40 0.59
N ALA A 272 16.89 -22.35 -0.27
CA ALA A 272 17.76 -22.09 -1.42
C ALA A 272 17.19 -21.01 -2.35
N ALA A 273 18.06 -20.15 -2.87
CA ALA A 273 17.71 -19.20 -3.92
C ALA A 273 17.30 -19.96 -5.21
N PRO A 274 16.36 -19.43 -6.02
CA PRO A 274 16.13 -19.97 -7.36
C PRO A 274 17.44 -19.97 -8.13
N GLN A 275 17.80 -21.11 -8.76
CA GLN A 275 18.97 -21.14 -9.62
C GLN A 275 18.86 -20.10 -10.73
N ALA A 276 19.91 -19.31 -10.92
CA ALA A 276 19.98 -18.32 -11.98
C ALA A 276 19.76 -19.02 -13.34
N GLY A 277 18.72 -18.62 -14.08
CA GLY A 277 18.36 -19.20 -15.38
C GLY A 277 17.07 -20.03 -15.42
N ALA A 278 16.44 -20.35 -14.31
CA ALA A 278 15.13 -20.99 -14.30
C ALA A 278 14.03 -20.00 -14.72
N ARG A 279 13.76 -19.88 -16.03
CA ARG A 279 12.59 -19.18 -16.55
C ARG A 279 11.32 -20.00 -16.23
N ALA A 280 10.27 -19.35 -15.79
CA ALA A 280 8.95 -19.99 -15.71
C ALA A 280 8.58 -20.51 -17.12
N GLY A 281 8.49 -21.84 -17.28
CA GLY A 281 8.10 -22.49 -18.54
C GLY A 281 9.19 -23.23 -19.33
N GLY A 282 10.47 -23.23 -18.89
CA GLY A 282 11.51 -24.05 -19.53
C GLY A 282 11.82 -25.28 -18.66
N GLY A 283 11.92 -26.47 -19.28
CA GLY A 283 12.25 -27.74 -18.59
C GLY A 283 13.69 -27.77 -18.03
N GLY A 284 13.95 -26.94 -17.03
CA GLY A 284 15.19 -26.90 -16.25
C GLY A 284 15.01 -27.65 -14.94
N ALA A 285 16.12 -28.01 -14.29
CA ALA A 285 16.18 -28.76 -13.05
C ALA A 285 15.12 -28.34 -12.04
N ALA A 286 14.41 -29.29 -11.44
CA ALA A 286 13.32 -29.05 -10.50
C ALA A 286 13.78 -28.06 -9.41
N ARG A 287 13.07 -26.95 -9.28
CA ARG A 287 13.31 -25.92 -8.26
C ARG A 287 13.26 -26.59 -6.90
N GLN A 288 14.36 -26.58 -6.17
CA GLN A 288 14.35 -27.07 -4.79
C GLN A 288 13.39 -26.19 -3.97
N PRO A 289 12.40 -26.79 -3.30
CA PRO A 289 11.48 -26.02 -2.49
C PRO A 289 12.22 -25.36 -1.32
N CYS A 290 11.77 -24.17 -0.90
CA CYS A 290 12.23 -23.57 0.34
C CYS A 290 11.67 -24.40 1.52
N GLU A 291 12.49 -25.29 2.11
CA GLU A 291 12.05 -26.11 3.24
C GLU A 291 11.54 -25.26 4.41
N ALA A 292 12.15 -24.12 4.65
CA ALA A 292 11.73 -23.18 5.67
C ALA A 292 10.27 -22.71 5.47
N ALA A 293 9.82 -22.51 4.23
CA ALA A 293 8.43 -22.17 3.95
C ALA A 293 7.47 -23.30 4.33
N LEU A 294 7.89 -24.56 4.18
CA LEU A 294 7.08 -25.73 4.54
C LEU A 294 7.09 -26.02 6.03
N LYS A 295 8.26 -25.89 6.69
CA LYS A 295 8.47 -26.24 8.09
C LYS A 295 8.11 -25.13 9.08
N GLY A 296 7.99 -23.90 8.62
CA GLY A 296 7.72 -22.74 9.48
C GLY A 296 6.28 -22.68 9.99
N ASN A 297 6.14 -22.11 11.19
CA ASN A 297 4.83 -21.80 11.77
C ASN A 297 4.43 -20.35 11.39
N TRP A 298 3.72 -20.22 10.27
CA TRP A 298 3.32 -18.93 9.72
C TRP A 298 1.93 -18.48 10.19
N GLY A 299 1.20 -19.33 10.91
CA GLY A 299 -0.14 -19.04 11.43
C GLY A 299 -1.09 -18.53 10.33
N GLU A 300 -1.89 -17.54 10.65
CA GLU A 300 -2.86 -16.94 9.73
C GLU A 300 -2.19 -16.17 8.56
N LEU A 301 -0.91 -15.83 8.65
CA LEU A 301 -0.20 -15.14 7.58
C LEU A 301 -0.18 -15.94 6.27
N ARG A 302 -0.29 -17.28 6.33
CA ARG A 302 -0.42 -18.11 5.13
C ARG A 302 -1.66 -17.79 4.28
N ASN A 303 -2.68 -17.23 4.91
CA ASN A 303 -3.97 -16.92 4.29
C ASN A 303 -4.02 -15.46 3.76
N TRP A 304 -3.02 -14.64 4.10
CA TRP A 304 -2.96 -13.27 3.63
C TRP A 304 -2.77 -13.21 2.11
N THR A 305 -3.35 -12.19 1.50
CA THR A 305 -3.15 -11.93 0.07
C THR A 305 -1.65 -11.82 -0.24
N LEU A 306 -1.20 -12.43 -1.31
CA LEU A 306 0.21 -12.58 -1.71
C LEU A 306 1.04 -13.61 -0.93
N ALA A 307 0.59 -14.19 0.18
CA ALA A 307 1.41 -15.12 0.97
C ALA A 307 1.99 -16.25 0.12
N GLN A 308 1.20 -16.83 -0.78
CA GLN A 308 1.65 -17.93 -1.65
C GLN A 308 2.86 -17.56 -2.52
N SER A 309 2.95 -16.33 -2.99
CA SER A 309 4.02 -15.86 -3.87
C SER A 309 5.17 -15.18 -3.11
N GLN A 310 4.91 -14.62 -1.93
CA GLN A 310 5.87 -13.76 -1.22
C GLN A 310 6.57 -14.45 -0.04
N LEU A 311 5.99 -15.51 0.54
CA LEU A 311 6.55 -16.16 1.73
C LEU A 311 8.00 -16.61 1.55
N GLU A 312 8.31 -17.35 0.48
CA GLU A 312 9.69 -17.80 0.23
C GLU A 312 10.65 -16.63 -0.03
N ILE A 313 10.17 -15.57 -0.67
CA ILE A 313 10.96 -14.36 -0.94
C ILE A 313 11.28 -13.67 0.38
N ALA A 314 10.30 -13.54 1.27
CA ALA A 314 10.47 -12.94 2.58
C ALA A 314 11.47 -13.72 3.45
N ILE A 315 11.35 -15.05 3.50
CA ILE A 315 12.27 -15.90 4.26
C ILE A 315 13.71 -15.70 3.77
N ARG A 316 13.94 -15.76 2.44
CA ARG A 316 15.27 -15.55 1.87
C ARG A 316 15.82 -14.17 2.20
N ARG A 317 14.99 -13.16 2.13
CA ARG A 317 15.42 -11.79 2.42
C ARG A 317 15.83 -11.61 3.88
N VAL A 318 15.11 -12.24 4.82
CA VAL A 318 15.52 -12.28 6.24
C VAL A 318 16.82 -13.06 6.40
N TYR A 319 17.00 -14.20 5.72
CA TYR A 319 18.27 -14.94 5.75
C TYR A 319 19.43 -14.11 5.21
N ASP A 320 19.22 -13.39 4.09
CA ASP A 320 20.23 -12.50 3.53
C ASP A 320 20.59 -11.34 4.49
N GLU A 321 19.63 -10.83 5.25
CA GLU A 321 19.88 -9.84 6.30
C GLU A 321 20.72 -10.42 7.43
N LEU A 322 20.36 -11.60 7.95
CA LEU A 322 21.08 -12.29 9.02
C LEU A 322 22.51 -12.70 8.61
N ASP A 323 22.71 -13.03 7.34
CA ASP A 323 24.01 -13.35 6.76
C ASP A 323 24.86 -12.10 6.40
N GLY A 324 24.35 -10.89 6.62
CA GLY A 324 25.03 -9.63 6.30
C GLY A 324 25.17 -9.37 4.79
N LYS A 325 24.30 -9.93 3.96
CA LYS A 325 24.35 -9.80 2.48
C LYS A 325 23.58 -8.59 1.96
N LEU A 326 22.80 -7.91 2.81
CA LEU A 326 22.08 -6.70 2.39
C LEU A 326 23.05 -5.53 2.30
N SER A 327 22.92 -4.72 1.25
CA SER A 327 23.70 -3.49 1.09
C SER A 327 23.47 -2.53 2.27
N PRO A 328 24.51 -1.88 2.78
CA PRO A 328 24.40 -0.91 3.85
C PRO A 328 23.57 0.32 3.46
#